data_1cd040c30339eb2661bbdf389f46fb82
#
_entry.id   1cd040c30339eb2661bbdf389f46fb82
#
_cell.length_a   1.000
_cell.length_b   1.000
_cell.length_c   1.000
_cell.angle_alpha   90.00
_cell.angle_beta   90.00
_cell.angle_gamma   90.00
#
_symmetry.space_group_name_H-M   'P 1'
#
loop_
_entity.id
_entity.type
_entity.pdbx_description
1 polymer ?
#
loop_
_entity_poly.entity_id
_entity_poly.type
_entity_poly.pdbx_seq_one_letter_code
_entity_poly.pdbx_strand_id
1 'polypeptide(L)'
;PRFGPRYVTFGGFFLATFGMLLLTRLTPDSTYWPEVLPAMIIISLGMGLIFVPLSATALFGVGDDDTGVASAVLNTAQQIGGSVGIAFLNTIATSATAAYVIANNVNPFDASAQVEGYVDAFTWGAGILVLGGILWVALVKISRKDMSAGDKAATVEVQ
;
A
#
# COMPACT_ATOMS: atom_id res chain seq x y z
N PRO A 1 -21.44 -6.33 5.59
CA PRO A 1 -20.39 -7.26 5.21
C PRO A 1 -20.09 -8.26 6.33
N ARG A 2 -19.82 -9.52 5.97
CA ARG A 2 -19.60 -10.61 6.96
C ARG A 2 -18.24 -10.53 7.67
N PHE A 3 -17.29 -9.74 7.16
CA PHE A 3 -15.94 -9.63 7.68
C PHE A 3 -15.72 -8.24 8.29
N GLY A 4 -15.07 -8.16 9.45
CA GLY A 4 -14.71 -6.90 10.09
C GLY A 4 -13.60 -6.17 9.29
N PRO A 5 -13.44 -4.84 9.46
CA PRO A 5 -12.47 -4.02 8.70
C PRO A 5 -11.05 -4.54 8.83
N ARG A 6 -10.69 -5.13 9.97
CA ARG A 6 -9.36 -5.70 10.24
C ARG A 6 -8.98 -6.80 9.25
N TYR A 7 -9.90 -7.73 8.97
CA TYR A 7 -9.64 -8.86 8.07
C TYR A 7 -9.61 -8.43 6.60
N VAL A 8 -10.48 -7.49 6.23
CA VAL A 8 -10.53 -6.97 4.86
C VAL A 8 -9.23 -6.25 4.51
N THR A 9 -8.77 -5.37 5.42
CA THR A 9 -7.51 -4.63 5.21
C THR A 9 -6.29 -5.57 5.23
N PHE A 10 -6.28 -6.58 6.12
CA PHE A 10 -5.21 -7.58 6.10
C PHE A 10 -5.16 -8.35 4.78
N GLY A 11 -6.32 -8.74 4.24
CA GLY A 11 -6.42 -9.33 2.90
C GLY A 11 -5.91 -8.38 1.81
N GLY A 12 -6.16 -7.08 1.95
CA GLY A 12 -5.63 -6.04 1.07
C GLY A 12 -4.10 -5.97 1.09
N PHE A 13 -3.49 -5.96 2.27
CA PHE A 13 -2.02 -6.00 2.40
C PHE A 13 -1.42 -7.26 1.79
N PHE A 14 -2.04 -8.42 2.03
CA PHE A 14 -1.60 -9.68 1.44
C PHE A 14 -1.67 -9.63 -0.09
N LEU A 15 -2.78 -9.14 -0.65
CA LEU A 15 -3.00 -9.05 -2.08
C LEU A 15 -2.00 -8.07 -2.74
N ALA A 16 -1.84 -6.88 -2.16
CA ALA A 16 -0.88 -5.88 -2.65
C ALA A 16 0.57 -6.39 -2.59
N THR A 17 0.95 -7.06 -1.50
CA THR A 17 2.28 -7.68 -1.37
C THR A 17 2.48 -8.76 -2.43
N PHE A 18 1.48 -9.62 -2.65
CA PHE A 18 1.56 -10.66 -3.67
C PHE A 18 1.73 -10.06 -5.07
N GLY A 19 0.98 -9.01 -5.40
CA GLY A 19 1.13 -8.30 -6.67
C GLY A 19 2.53 -7.67 -6.83
N MET A 20 3.09 -7.08 -5.77
CA MET A 20 4.48 -6.57 -5.78
C MET A 20 5.49 -7.70 -6.02
N LEU A 21 5.31 -8.85 -5.36
CA LEU A 21 6.18 -10.01 -5.57
C LEU A 21 6.09 -10.60 -6.98
N LEU A 22 4.97 -10.46 -7.68
CA LEU A 22 4.89 -10.81 -9.10
C LEU A 22 5.76 -9.89 -9.95
N LEU A 23 5.81 -8.59 -9.63
CA LEU A 23 6.66 -7.63 -10.35
C LEU A 23 8.17 -7.86 -10.10
N THR A 24 8.56 -8.54 -9.04
CA THR A 24 9.99 -8.91 -8.85
C THR A 24 10.48 -9.98 -9.82
N ARG A 25 9.58 -10.59 -10.59
CA ARG A 25 9.95 -11.59 -11.62
C ARG A 25 10.12 -11.00 -13.01
N LEU A 26 10.03 -9.70 -13.14
CA LEU A 26 10.22 -9.03 -14.43
C LEU A 26 11.64 -9.23 -14.96
N THR A 27 11.71 -9.43 -16.27
CA THR A 27 12.93 -9.55 -17.05
C THR A 27 12.90 -8.52 -18.18
N PRO A 28 14.03 -8.21 -18.84
CA PRO A 28 14.06 -7.28 -19.98
C PRO A 28 13.12 -7.69 -21.13
N ASP A 29 12.84 -8.99 -21.26
CA ASP A 29 11.98 -9.55 -22.30
C ASP A 29 10.51 -9.68 -21.86
N SER A 30 10.20 -9.26 -20.64
CA SER A 30 8.84 -9.36 -20.07
C SER A 30 7.82 -8.61 -20.90
N THR A 31 6.68 -9.23 -21.12
CA THR A 31 5.58 -8.67 -21.90
C THR A 31 4.52 -8.04 -20.98
N TYR A 32 4.04 -6.86 -21.36
CA TYR A 32 3.08 -6.11 -20.54
C TYR A 32 1.81 -6.90 -20.19
N TRP A 33 1.15 -7.52 -21.20
CA TRP A 33 -0.14 -8.17 -21.03
C TRP A 33 -0.15 -9.35 -20.05
N PRO A 34 0.75 -10.36 -20.17
CA PRO A 34 0.70 -11.53 -19.29
C PRO A 34 1.41 -11.32 -17.95
N GLU A 35 2.36 -10.40 -17.84
CA GLU A 35 3.24 -10.31 -16.67
C GLU A 35 2.99 -9.06 -15.82
N VAL A 36 2.94 -7.87 -16.45
CA VAL A 36 2.79 -6.61 -15.72
C VAL A 36 1.33 -6.34 -15.36
N LEU A 37 0.41 -6.47 -16.32
CA LEU A 37 -0.99 -6.11 -16.13
C LEU A 37 -1.67 -6.90 -15.00
N PRO A 38 -1.54 -8.24 -14.90
CA PRO A 38 -2.15 -8.98 -13.79
C PRO A 38 -1.63 -8.54 -12.43
N ALA A 39 -0.32 -8.28 -12.32
CA ALA A 39 0.28 -7.80 -11.09
C ALA A 39 -0.28 -6.43 -10.69
N MET A 40 -0.41 -5.50 -11.65
CA MET A 40 -1.01 -4.17 -11.40
C MET A 40 -2.47 -4.25 -10.96
N ILE A 41 -3.27 -5.14 -11.56
CA ILE A 41 -4.67 -5.36 -11.16
C ILE A 41 -4.71 -5.86 -9.71
N ILE A 42 -3.88 -6.82 -9.36
CA ILE A 42 -3.81 -7.40 -8.01
C ILE A 42 -3.41 -6.33 -6.99
N ILE A 43 -2.38 -5.52 -7.29
CA ILE A 43 -1.96 -4.41 -6.43
C ILE A 43 -3.09 -3.41 -6.25
N SER A 44 -3.76 -3.00 -7.33
CA SER A 44 -4.85 -2.03 -7.29
C SER A 44 -6.03 -2.50 -6.45
N LEU A 45 -6.43 -3.77 -6.57
CA LEU A 45 -7.45 -4.40 -5.73
C LEU A 45 -7.01 -4.43 -4.26
N GLY A 46 -5.76 -4.81 -4.00
CA GLY A 46 -5.19 -4.80 -2.66
C GLY A 46 -5.21 -3.41 -2.03
N MET A 47 -4.78 -2.39 -2.77
CA MET A 47 -4.80 -0.99 -2.31
C MET A 47 -6.21 -0.50 -2.02
N GLY A 48 -7.20 -0.82 -2.86
CA GLY A 48 -8.61 -0.49 -2.60
C GLY A 48 -9.12 -1.09 -1.28
N LEU A 49 -8.75 -2.34 -0.98
CA LEU A 49 -9.09 -3.02 0.27
C LEU A 49 -8.34 -2.46 1.50
N ILE A 50 -7.23 -1.75 1.30
CA ILE A 50 -6.50 -1.07 2.37
C ILE A 50 -7.08 0.33 2.62
N PHE A 51 -7.19 1.16 1.58
CA PHE A 51 -7.50 2.59 1.73
C PHE A 51 -8.88 2.85 2.33
N VAL A 52 -9.90 2.12 1.91
CA VAL A 52 -11.28 2.35 2.37
C VAL A 52 -11.44 2.06 3.87
N PRO A 53 -11.06 0.87 4.38
CA PRO A 53 -11.19 0.61 5.81
C PRO A 53 -10.18 1.42 6.65
N LEU A 54 -9.01 1.76 6.11
CA LEU A 54 -8.01 2.59 6.80
C LEU A 54 -8.59 3.97 7.09
N SER A 55 -9.17 4.62 6.09
CA SER A 55 -9.78 5.95 6.22
C SER A 55 -10.98 5.90 7.18
N ALA A 56 -11.86 4.91 7.04
CA ALA A 56 -13.00 4.74 7.94
C ALA A 56 -12.57 4.50 9.39
N THR A 57 -11.48 3.75 9.61
CA THR A 57 -10.95 3.49 10.95
C THR A 57 -10.28 4.71 11.55
N ALA A 58 -9.57 5.50 10.73
CA ALA A 58 -8.88 6.71 11.19
C ALA A 58 -9.85 7.81 11.64
N LEU A 59 -11.04 7.86 11.05
CA LEU A 59 -12.09 8.83 11.39
C LEU A 59 -13.10 8.29 12.42
N PHE A 60 -12.94 7.06 12.85
CA PHE A 60 -13.86 6.44 13.80
C PHE A 60 -13.78 7.10 15.18
N GLY A 61 -14.94 7.56 15.70
CA GLY A 61 -15.05 8.21 17.00
C GLY A 61 -14.65 9.70 17.02
N VAL A 62 -14.38 10.27 15.85
CA VAL A 62 -14.19 11.73 15.71
C VAL A 62 -15.55 12.41 15.70
N GLY A 63 -15.73 13.46 16.53
CA GLY A 63 -16.96 14.26 16.56
C GLY A 63 -17.18 15.04 15.26
N ASP A 64 -18.44 15.41 14.98
CA ASP A 64 -18.81 16.10 13.74
C ASP A 64 -18.06 17.43 13.56
N ASP A 65 -17.82 18.16 14.63
CA ASP A 65 -17.08 19.44 14.62
C ASP A 65 -15.61 19.27 14.24
N ASP A 66 -14.99 18.12 14.55
CA ASP A 66 -13.57 17.83 14.31
C ASP A 66 -13.32 16.99 13.05
N THR A 67 -14.37 16.48 12.40
CA THR A 67 -14.25 15.58 11.23
C THR A 67 -13.49 16.23 10.08
N GLY A 68 -13.68 17.53 9.86
CA GLY A 68 -12.96 18.27 8.83
C GLY A 68 -11.45 18.31 9.08
N VAL A 69 -11.06 18.60 10.32
CA VAL A 69 -9.64 18.66 10.73
C VAL A 69 -9.01 17.27 10.67
N ALA A 70 -9.68 16.26 11.18
CA ALA A 70 -9.20 14.86 11.15
C ALA A 70 -8.99 14.35 9.71
N SER A 71 -9.92 14.68 8.80
CA SER A 71 -9.80 14.34 7.38
C SER A 71 -8.60 15.06 6.72
N ALA A 72 -8.37 16.33 7.05
CA ALA A 72 -7.23 17.08 6.54
C ALA A 72 -5.90 16.48 7.03
N VAL A 73 -5.82 16.11 8.31
CA VAL A 73 -4.63 15.44 8.88
C VAL A 73 -4.39 14.08 8.20
N LEU A 74 -5.44 13.29 7.99
CA LEU A 74 -5.34 12.00 7.30
C LEU A 74 -4.80 12.17 5.88
N ASN A 75 -5.36 13.10 5.11
CA ASN A 75 -4.90 13.38 3.75
C ASN A 75 -3.45 13.87 3.73
N THR A 76 -3.08 14.74 4.65
CA THR A 76 -1.69 15.23 4.77
C THR A 76 -0.73 14.08 5.09
N ALA A 77 -1.09 13.21 6.02
CA ALA A 77 -0.30 12.03 6.37
C ALA A 77 -0.11 11.08 5.17
N GLN A 78 -1.17 10.87 4.38
CA GLN A 78 -1.10 10.06 3.16
C GLN A 78 -0.18 10.70 2.10
N GLN A 79 -0.25 12.01 1.90
CA GLN A 79 0.59 12.73 0.96
C GLN A 79 2.07 12.68 1.37
N ILE A 80 2.36 12.92 2.64
CA ILE A 80 3.74 12.84 3.18
C ILE A 80 4.26 11.40 3.05
N GLY A 81 3.47 10.41 3.50
CA GLY A 81 3.85 9.00 3.41
C GLY A 81 4.08 8.54 1.97
N GLY A 82 3.22 8.95 1.05
CA GLY A 82 3.37 8.67 -0.38
C GLY A 82 4.63 9.29 -0.98
N SER A 83 4.89 10.56 -0.69
CA SER A 83 6.08 11.28 -1.19
C SER A 83 7.37 10.66 -0.67
N VAL A 84 7.44 10.37 0.63
CA VAL A 84 8.60 9.71 1.26
C VAL A 84 8.79 8.31 0.69
N GLY A 85 7.69 7.55 0.54
CA GLY A 85 7.74 6.19 -0.02
C GLY A 85 8.26 6.17 -1.46
N ILE A 86 7.77 7.07 -2.31
CA ILE A 86 8.24 7.19 -3.71
C ILE A 86 9.71 7.59 -3.74
N ALA A 87 10.14 8.58 -2.95
CA ALA A 87 11.53 9.00 -2.91
C ALA A 87 12.46 7.87 -2.45
N PHE A 88 12.05 7.12 -1.42
CA PHE A 88 12.80 5.98 -0.90
C PHE A 88 12.95 4.87 -1.95
N LEU A 89 11.84 4.43 -2.56
CA LEU A 89 11.87 3.37 -3.57
C LEU A 89 12.61 3.80 -4.84
N ASN A 90 12.49 5.06 -5.24
CA ASN A 90 13.27 5.59 -6.38
C ASN A 90 14.77 5.63 -6.10
N THR A 91 15.17 5.95 -4.87
CA THR A 91 16.59 5.91 -4.47
C THR A 91 17.13 4.48 -4.53
N ILE A 92 16.35 3.49 -4.08
CA ILE A 92 16.73 2.07 -4.21
C ILE A 92 16.86 1.68 -5.67
N ALA A 93 15.86 1.98 -6.50
CA ALA A 93 15.87 1.67 -7.93
C ALA A 93 17.11 2.24 -8.62
N THR A 94 17.38 3.53 -8.43
CA THR A 94 18.53 4.19 -9.07
C THR A 94 19.87 3.66 -8.57
N SER A 95 19.96 3.33 -7.29
CA SER A 95 21.19 2.75 -6.71
C SER A 95 21.46 1.35 -7.25
N ALA A 96 20.44 0.50 -7.34
CA ALA A 96 20.55 -0.85 -7.89
C ALA A 96 20.88 -0.80 -9.40
N THR A 97 20.22 0.07 -10.17
CA THR A 97 20.56 0.30 -11.58
C THR A 97 22.04 0.70 -11.73
N ALA A 98 22.53 1.66 -10.93
CA ALA A 98 23.91 2.10 -11.00
C ALA A 98 24.91 0.99 -10.63
N ALA A 99 24.59 0.20 -9.61
CA ALA A 99 25.42 -0.94 -9.21
C ALA A 99 25.51 -2.00 -10.33
N TYR A 100 24.37 -2.31 -10.97
CA TYR A 100 24.33 -3.26 -12.09
C TYR A 100 25.16 -2.76 -13.29
N VAL A 101 25.02 -1.48 -13.65
CA VAL A 101 25.78 -0.82 -14.72
C VAL A 101 27.28 -0.96 -14.50
N ILE A 102 27.74 -0.69 -13.27
CA ILE A 102 29.17 -0.78 -12.92
C ILE A 102 29.64 -2.24 -12.97
N ALA A 103 28.86 -3.17 -12.41
CA ALA A 103 29.25 -4.58 -12.29
C ALA A 103 29.32 -5.28 -13.66
N ASN A 104 28.42 -4.93 -14.59
CA ASN A 104 28.31 -5.58 -15.90
C ASN A 104 28.89 -4.76 -17.06
N ASN A 105 29.40 -3.56 -16.79
CA ASN A 105 29.96 -2.63 -17.78
C ASN A 105 29.00 -2.36 -18.95
N VAL A 106 27.71 -2.17 -18.64
CA VAL A 106 26.64 -1.90 -19.61
C VAL A 106 26.26 -0.42 -19.59
N ASN A 107 25.45 0.00 -20.58
CA ASN A 107 24.95 1.37 -20.63
C ASN A 107 23.89 1.58 -19.52
N PRO A 108 23.84 2.77 -18.86
CA PRO A 108 22.80 3.12 -17.88
C PRO A 108 21.36 3.05 -18.42
N PHE A 109 21.18 3.14 -19.73
CA PHE A 109 19.87 3.03 -20.39
C PHE A 109 19.56 1.61 -20.89
N ASP A 110 20.40 0.64 -20.57
CA ASP A 110 20.16 -0.74 -20.89
C ASP A 110 18.92 -1.27 -20.16
N ALA A 111 18.07 -2.01 -20.86
CA ALA A 111 16.84 -2.55 -20.29
C ALA A 111 17.09 -3.46 -19.09
N SER A 112 18.18 -4.24 -19.12
CA SER A 112 18.56 -5.13 -18.02
C SER A 112 18.91 -4.35 -16.75
N ALA A 113 19.63 -3.23 -16.88
CA ALA A 113 19.97 -2.40 -15.74
C ALA A 113 18.74 -1.70 -15.13
N GLN A 114 17.82 -1.24 -15.97
CA GLN A 114 16.57 -0.61 -15.52
C GLN A 114 15.65 -1.61 -14.81
N VAL A 115 15.51 -2.80 -15.36
CA VAL A 115 14.67 -3.85 -14.77
C VAL A 115 15.21 -4.27 -13.41
N GLU A 116 16.51 -4.44 -13.26
CA GLU A 116 17.14 -4.78 -11.97
C GLU A 116 16.81 -3.72 -10.90
N GLY A 117 16.93 -2.44 -11.26
CA GLY A 117 16.54 -1.36 -10.36
C GLY A 117 15.07 -1.42 -9.92
N TYR A 118 14.16 -1.69 -10.84
CA TYR A 118 12.75 -1.83 -10.51
C TYR A 118 12.45 -3.08 -9.67
N VAL A 119 13.08 -4.20 -9.96
CA VAL A 119 12.94 -5.47 -9.20
C VAL A 119 13.34 -5.24 -7.74
N ASP A 120 14.46 -4.56 -7.49
CA ASP A 120 14.89 -4.20 -6.14
C ASP A 120 13.87 -3.28 -5.46
N ALA A 121 13.40 -2.24 -6.14
CA ALA A 121 12.38 -1.35 -5.58
C ALA A 121 11.08 -2.09 -5.24
N PHE A 122 10.61 -3.01 -6.09
CA PHE A 122 9.43 -3.81 -5.82
C PHE A 122 9.64 -4.77 -4.65
N THR A 123 10.83 -5.32 -4.49
CA THR A 123 11.18 -6.17 -3.33
C THR A 123 11.10 -5.39 -2.03
N TRP A 124 11.67 -4.19 -1.98
CA TRP A 124 11.56 -3.30 -0.82
C TRP A 124 10.13 -2.82 -0.59
N GLY A 125 9.41 -2.50 -1.66
CA GLY A 125 7.98 -2.15 -1.60
C GLY A 125 7.13 -3.27 -1.00
N ALA A 126 7.36 -4.52 -1.40
CA ALA A 126 6.72 -5.68 -0.80
C ALA A 126 7.03 -5.80 0.71
N GLY A 127 8.30 -5.59 1.11
CA GLY A 127 8.71 -5.57 2.52
C GLY A 127 7.97 -4.50 3.34
N ILE A 128 7.83 -3.29 2.80
CA ILE A 128 7.07 -2.19 3.44
C ILE A 128 5.59 -2.56 3.60
N LEU A 129 4.98 -3.19 2.60
CA LEU A 129 3.58 -3.63 2.69
C LEU A 129 3.39 -4.73 3.74
N VAL A 130 4.31 -5.68 3.84
CA VAL A 130 4.30 -6.70 4.92
C VAL A 130 4.40 -6.03 6.29
N LEU A 131 5.32 -5.10 6.46
CA LEU A 131 5.47 -4.35 7.71
C LEU A 131 4.20 -3.57 8.04
N GLY A 132 3.61 -2.88 7.06
CA GLY A 132 2.34 -2.18 7.19
C GLY A 132 1.20 -3.10 7.62
N GLY A 133 1.10 -4.29 7.04
CA GLY A 133 0.12 -5.31 7.40
C GLY A 133 0.30 -5.83 8.84
N ILE A 134 1.54 -6.05 9.26
CA ILE A 134 1.88 -6.46 10.64
C ILE A 134 1.48 -5.34 11.62
N LEU A 135 1.86 -4.10 11.35
CA LEU A 135 1.51 -2.95 12.18
C LEU A 135 0.00 -2.75 12.26
N TRP A 136 -0.72 -2.91 11.16
CA TRP A 136 -2.18 -2.86 11.13
C TRP A 136 -2.79 -3.89 12.08
N VAL A 137 -2.38 -5.14 11.99
CA VAL A 137 -2.89 -6.21 12.86
C VAL A 137 -2.53 -6.00 14.34
N ALA A 138 -1.34 -5.44 14.61
CA ALA A 138 -0.86 -5.20 15.97
C ALA A 138 -1.55 -4.00 16.63
N LEU A 139 -1.74 -2.90 15.89
CA LEU A 139 -2.22 -1.63 16.42
C LEU A 139 -3.74 -1.50 16.40
N VAL A 140 -4.40 -2.01 15.34
CA VAL A 140 -5.85 -1.85 15.18
C VAL A 140 -6.59 -2.98 15.89
N LYS A 141 -7.09 -2.66 17.08
CA LYS A 141 -7.91 -3.56 17.91
C LYS A 141 -9.43 -3.34 17.72
N ILE A 142 -9.82 -2.42 16.83
CA ILE A 142 -11.24 -2.09 16.62
C ILE A 142 -12.01 -3.31 16.13
N SER A 143 -12.98 -3.73 16.93
CA SER A 143 -13.87 -4.84 16.61
C SER A 143 -15.09 -4.34 15.82
N ARG A 144 -15.71 -5.22 15.06
CA ARG A 144 -16.99 -4.97 14.38
C ARG A 144 -18.10 -4.53 15.35
N LYS A 145 -18.04 -4.98 16.61
CA LYS A 145 -19.00 -4.60 17.64
C LYS A 145 -18.91 -3.12 17.99
N ASP A 146 -17.71 -2.59 18.00
CA ASP A 146 -17.46 -1.18 18.36
C ASP A 146 -18.01 -0.25 17.28
N MET A 147 -17.81 -0.57 15.99
CA MET A 147 -18.35 0.20 14.87
C MET A 147 -19.88 0.17 14.79
N SER A 148 -20.51 -0.98 15.09
CA SER A 148 -21.97 -1.08 15.09
C SER A 148 -22.61 -0.41 16.32
N ALA A 149 -21.89 -0.25 17.41
CA ALA A 149 -22.35 0.48 18.58
C ALA A 149 -22.28 2.01 18.35
N GLY A 150 -21.25 2.50 17.68
CA GLY A 150 -21.14 3.91 17.30
C GLY A 150 -22.22 4.37 16.32
N ASP A 151 -22.53 3.55 15.31
CA ASP A 151 -23.59 3.82 14.33
C ASP A 151 -25.00 3.86 14.97
N LYS A 152 -25.24 3.03 15.99
CA LYS A 152 -26.48 3.06 16.76
C LYS A 152 -26.58 4.27 17.69
N ALA A 153 -25.48 4.73 18.29
CA ALA A 153 -25.47 5.91 19.14
C ALA A 153 -25.77 7.17 18.32
N ALA A 154 -25.16 7.32 17.15
CA ALA A 154 -25.39 8.43 16.24
C ALA A 154 -26.85 8.51 15.72
N THR A 155 -27.51 7.36 15.51
CA THR A 155 -28.93 7.32 15.09
C THR A 155 -29.92 7.67 16.21
N VAL A 156 -29.55 7.54 17.47
CA VAL A 156 -30.38 7.90 18.63
C VAL A 156 -30.31 9.40 18.94
N GLU A 157 -29.20 10.07 18.68
CA GLU A 157 -29.04 11.52 18.90
C GLU A 157 -29.78 12.38 17.86
N VAL A 158 -30.18 11.85 16.72
CA VAL A 158 -30.88 12.57 15.65
C VAL A 158 -32.42 12.47 15.76
N GLN A 159 -32.97 11.74 16.73
CA GLN A 159 -34.42 11.66 17.03
C GLN A 159 -34.81 12.51 18.23
#